data_09f29215c576b1cb92a0fcef6030a44b
#
_entry.id   09f29215c576b1cb92a0fcef6030a44b
#
_cell.length_a   1.000
_cell.length_b   1.000
_cell.length_c   1.000
_cell.angle_alpha   90.00
_cell.angle_beta   90.00
_cell.angle_gamma   90.00
#
_symmetry.space_group_name_H-M   'P 1'
#
loop_
_entity.id
_entity.type
_entity.pdbx_description
1 polymer ?
#
loop_
_entity_poly.entity_id
_entity_poly.type
_entity_poly.pdbx_seq_one_letter_code
_entity_poly.pdbx_strand_id
1 'polypeptide(L)'
;MTAGANASNPSIARSASNAASHVSALDVPPQTSRGSLIVLEGVDRSGKSTQCKKLVDYLNSTGRPASLMRFPDRTTTIGTMINSYLSNSTEIDDGCIHLLFSANRWEKKKEMEQRLSEGTTLIVDRYAFSGVAFTAAKGVQGMDRAWCMGCDVGLLAPDAVLFLSLSAEEQERRGDFGEERYEKREFQAKVREAFDGLKEEYKGRWETVDAGGTMDEVFEDLKGRVDAIVQGHKGPLGRLWSM
;
A
#
# COMPACT_ATOMS: atom_id res chain seq x y z
N MET A 1 -86.93 22.55 -21.84
CA MET A 1 -87.36 21.69 -22.92
C MET A 1 -86.35 20.61 -23.07
N THR A 2 -86.82 19.46 -22.72
CA THR A 2 -86.69 18.14 -23.37
C THR A 2 -85.34 17.51 -23.37
N ALA A 3 -85.24 16.57 -22.51
CA ALA A 3 -85.40 15.10 -22.72
C ALA A 3 -84.18 14.52 -23.43
N GLY A 4 -83.59 13.49 -23.09
CA GLY A 4 -83.90 12.32 -22.31
C GLY A 4 -83.14 11.16 -22.82
N ALA A 5 -83.10 10.08 -22.02
CA ALA A 5 -82.79 8.69 -22.34
C ALA A 5 -81.28 8.27 -22.41
N ASN A 6 -80.75 7.66 -21.40
CA ASN A 6 -80.83 6.28 -20.97
C ASN A 6 -80.49 5.20 -22.01
N ALA A 7 -79.40 4.53 -21.86
CA ALA A 7 -79.17 3.14 -22.23
C ALA A 7 -77.96 2.52 -21.55
N SER A 8 -78.18 1.74 -20.58
CA SER A 8 -77.69 0.37 -20.28
C SER A 8 -76.27 -0.05 -20.59
N ASN A 9 -75.63 -0.41 -19.51
CA ASN A 9 -74.44 -1.26 -19.39
C ASN A 9 -74.63 -2.69 -19.94
N PRO A 10 -73.56 -3.39 -20.37
CA PRO A 10 -73.22 -4.53 -19.54
C PRO A 10 -71.68 -4.64 -19.25
N SER A 11 -71.43 -5.05 -18.03
CA SER A 11 -70.20 -5.49 -17.46
C SER A 11 -69.47 -6.57 -18.30
N ILE A 12 -68.18 -6.38 -18.55
CA ILE A 12 -67.29 -7.48 -18.87
C ILE A 12 -66.14 -7.41 -17.86
N ALA A 13 -66.21 -8.34 -16.91
CA ALA A 13 -65.09 -8.64 -16.01
C ALA A 13 -63.95 -9.20 -16.81
N ARG A 14 -62.81 -8.51 -16.84
CA ARG A 14 -61.52 -9.06 -17.28
C ARG A 14 -60.67 -9.30 -16.07
N SER A 15 -60.46 -10.58 -15.76
CA SER A 15 -59.50 -11.08 -14.81
C SER A 15 -58.09 -10.58 -15.19
N ALA A 16 -57.53 -9.67 -14.37
CA ALA A 16 -56.14 -9.35 -14.43
C ALA A 16 -55.38 -10.48 -13.73
N SER A 17 -54.76 -11.36 -14.52
CA SER A 17 -53.77 -12.30 -14.05
C SER A 17 -52.52 -11.50 -13.62
N ASN A 18 -52.28 -11.51 -12.34
CA ASN A 18 -51.07 -10.94 -11.71
C ASN A 18 -49.86 -11.81 -12.08
N ALA A 19 -49.20 -11.50 -13.19
CA ALA A 19 -47.90 -12.05 -13.50
C ALA A 19 -46.87 -11.23 -12.72
N ALA A 20 -46.72 -11.59 -11.43
CA ALA A 20 -45.52 -11.19 -10.70
C ALA A 20 -44.32 -11.83 -11.38
N SER A 21 -43.64 -11.05 -12.19
CA SER A 21 -42.30 -11.39 -12.69
C SER A 21 -41.40 -11.52 -11.46
N HIS A 22 -41.10 -12.76 -11.08
CA HIS A 22 -40.00 -13.08 -10.23
C HIS A 22 -38.71 -12.61 -10.94
N VAL A 23 -38.27 -11.39 -10.63
CA VAL A 23 -36.87 -11.01 -10.89
C VAL A 23 -36.05 -11.90 -9.97
N SER A 24 -35.44 -12.91 -10.58
CA SER A 24 -34.51 -13.81 -9.91
C SER A 24 -33.41 -12.97 -9.26
N ALA A 25 -33.21 -13.15 -7.97
CA ALA A 25 -32.14 -12.54 -7.19
C ALA A 25 -30.74 -13.16 -7.53
N LEU A 26 -30.49 -13.45 -8.79
CA LEU A 26 -29.32 -14.15 -9.28
C LEU A 26 -28.65 -13.35 -10.40
N ASP A 27 -28.01 -12.25 -10.08
CA ASP A 27 -26.90 -11.68 -10.85
C ASP A 27 -26.34 -10.43 -10.12
N VAL A 28 -26.10 -10.55 -8.82
CA VAL A 28 -25.09 -9.72 -8.21
C VAL A 28 -23.77 -10.44 -8.52
N PRO A 29 -22.90 -9.87 -9.36
CA PRO A 29 -21.59 -10.49 -9.58
C PRO A 29 -20.94 -10.65 -8.20
N PRO A 30 -20.22 -11.76 -7.94
CA PRO A 30 -19.56 -11.95 -6.66
C PRO A 30 -18.75 -10.68 -6.39
N GLN A 31 -18.97 -10.06 -5.22
CA GLN A 31 -18.16 -8.91 -4.83
C GLN A 31 -16.71 -9.35 -4.94
N THR A 32 -16.02 -8.88 -5.98
CA THR A 32 -14.61 -9.16 -6.16
C THR A 32 -13.94 -8.65 -4.91
N SER A 33 -13.37 -9.56 -4.13
CA SER A 33 -12.65 -9.18 -2.93
C SER A 33 -11.58 -8.16 -3.34
N ARG A 34 -11.50 -7.02 -2.66
CA ARG A 34 -10.48 -6.01 -2.97
C ARG A 34 -9.09 -6.61 -3.05
N GLY A 35 -8.20 -5.98 -3.78
CA GLY A 35 -6.78 -6.30 -3.77
C GLY A 35 -6.14 -6.13 -2.40
N SER A 36 -4.98 -6.74 -2.19
CA SER A 36 -4.18 -6.59 -0.97
C SER A 36 -3.19 -5.44 -1.11
N LEU A 37 -2.98 -4.68 -0.03
CA LEU A 37 -1.90 -3.71 0.09
C LEU A 37 -0.76 -4.34 0.88
N ILE A 38 0.33 -4.70 0.21
CA ILE A 38 1.51 -5.35 0.80
C ILE A 38 2.71 -4.44 0.64
N VAL A 39 3.32 -4.05 1.75
CA VAL A 39 4.46 -3.15 1.78
C VAL A 39 5.73 -3.93 2.10
N LEU A 40 6.76 -3.78 1.27
CA LEU A 40 8.11 -4.25 1.57
C LEU A 40 8.93 -3.10 2.17
N GLU A 41 9.40 -3.29 3.39
CA GLU A 41 10.26 -2.35 4.11
C GLU A 41 11.62 -2.99 4.43
N GLY A 42 12.56 -2.19 4.88
CA GLY A 42 13.90 -2.65 5.28
C GLY A 42 14.99 -1.63 4.94
N VAL A 43 16.19 -1.88 5.44
CA VAL A 43 17.38 -1.06 5.19
C VAL A 43 17.76 -1.04 3.71
N ASP A 44 18.62 -0.11 3.32
CA ASP A 44 19.09 -0.06 1.94
C ASP A 44 19.84 -1.36 1.57
N ARG A 45 19.75 -1.75 0.28
CA ARG A 45 20.39 -2.94 -0.29
C ARG A 45 19.86 -4.30 0.23
N SER A 46 18.74 -4.32 0.97
CA SER A 46 18.09 -5.58 1.36
C SER A 46 17.39 -6.33 0.20
N GLY A 47 17.44 -5.80 -1.03
CA GLY A 47 16.87 -6.44 -2.22
C GLY A 47 15.40 -6.14 -2.49
N LYS A 48 14.77 -5.24 -1.73
CA LYS A 48 13.34 -4.90 -1.84
C LYS A 48 12.85 -4.70 -3.28
N SER A 49 13.49 -3.80 -4.01
CA SER A 49 13.03 -3.41 -5.36
C SER A 49 13.00 -4.58 -6.33
N THR A 50 13.99 -5.47 -6.26
CA THR A 50 14.05 -6.69 -7.07
C THR A 50 12.95 -7.67 -6.65
N GLN A 51 12.78 -7.87 -5.34
CA GLN A 51 11.76 -8.77 -4.81
C GLN A 51 10.35 -8.27 -5.12
N CYS A 52 10.09 -6.97 -4.98
CA CYS A 52 8.80 -6.38 -5.35
C CYS A 52 8.44 -6.66 -6.81
N LYS A 53 9.40 -6.48 -7.73
CA LYS A 53 9.20 -6.76 -9.15
C LYS A 53 8.91 -8.24 -9.40
N LYS A 54 9.72 -9.16 -8.84
CA LYS A 54 9.52 -10.61 -8.96
C LYS A 54 8.14 -11.02 -8.43
N LEU A 55 7.68 -10.45 -7.30
CA LEU A 55 6.36 -10.74 -6.72
C LEU A 55 5.21 -10.28 -7.62
N VAL A 56 5.31 -9.09 -8.21
CA VAL A 56 4.31 -8.59 -9.17
C VAL A 56 4.24 -9.49 -10.41
N ASP A 57 5.40 -9.84 -10.99
CA ASP A 57 5.47 -10.72 -12.14
C ASP A 57 4.87 -12.10 -11.82
N TYR A 58 5.18 -12.66 -10.65
CA TYR A 58 4.62 -13.91 -10.16
C TYR A 58 3.09 -13.86 -10.02
N LEU A 59 2.56 -12.85 -9.33
CA LEU A 59 1.11 -12.72 -9.13
C LEU A 59 0.39 -12.62 -10.48
N ASN A 60 0.88 -11.78 -11.39
CA ASN A 60 0.30 -11.61 -12.71
C ASN A 60 0.37 -12.91 -13.54
N SER A 61 1.46 -13.65 -13.48
CA SER A 61 1.61 -14.93 -14.19
C SER A 61 0.64 -16.01 -13.70
N THR A 62 0.15 -15.88 -12.47
CA THR A 62 -0.85 -16.78 -11.87
C THR A 62 -2.29 -16.26 -11.96
N GLY A 63 -2.53 -15.23 -12.78
CA GLY A 63 -3.87 -14.66 -13.01
C GLY A 63 -4.41 -13.82 -11.86
N ARG A 64 -3.55 -13.36 -10.96
CA ARG A 64 -3.88 -12.47 -9.83
C ARG A 64 -3.39 -11.06 -10.13
N PRO A 65 -4.27 -10.12 -10.49
CA PRO A 65 -3.86 -8.77 -10.86
C PRO A 65 -3.01 -8.11 -9.78
N ALA A 66 -1.82 -7.66 -10.14
CA ALA A 66 -0.90 -6.99 -9.23
C ALA A 66 -0.16 -5.84 -9.91
N SER A 67 0.16 -4.81 -9.15
CA SER A 67 0.92 -3.65 -9.61
C SER A 67 2.00 -3.28 -8.62
N LEU A 68 3.14 -2.85 -9.15
CA LEU A 68 4.23 -2.29 -8.38
C LEU A 68 3.99 -0.80 -8.10
N MET A 69 4.19 -0.40 -6.87
CA MET A 69 4.35 1.00 -6.50
C MET A 69 5.64 1.19 -5.69
N ARG A 70 6.20 2.38 -5.75
CA ARG A 70 7.43 2.70 -5.03
C ARG A 70 7.34 4.10 -4.44
N PHE A 71 7.83 4.25 -3.21
CA PHE A 71 7.99 5.56 -2.60
C PHE A 71 9.46 5.83 -2.22
N PRO A 72 9.96 7.05 -2.51
CA PRO A 72 9.23 8.09 -3.24
C PRO A 72 9.00 7.71 -4.71
N ASP A 73 7.85 8.10 -5.27
CA ASP A 73 7.63 8.10 -6.72
C ASP A 73 8.34 9.31 -7.31
N ARG A 74 9.54 9.08 -7.84
CA ARG A 74 10.44 10.12 -8.36
C ARG A 74 9.97 10.74 -9.69
N THR A 75 8.86 10.23 -10.26
CA THR A 75 8.32 10.70 -11.55
C THR A 75 7.37 11.90 -11.41
N THR A 76 6.87 12.14 -10.22
CA THR A 76 5.98 13.27 -9.93
C THR A 76 6.77 14.57 -9.68
N THR A 77 6.09 15.70 -9.69
CA THR A 77 6.70 17.01 -9.36
C THR A 77 7.32 16.98 -7.95
N ILE A 78 6.58 16.48 -6.95
CA ILE A 78 7.08 16.34 -5.58
C ILE A 78 8.25 15.36 -5.56
N GLY A 79 8.12 14.23 -6.25
CA GLY A 79 9.16 13.22 -6.34
C GLY A 79 10.45 13.71 -6.99
N THR A 80 10.38 14.63 -7.94
CA THR A 80 11.56 15.28 -8.54
C THR A 80 12.31 16.13 -7.51
N MET A 81 11.62 16.87 -6.66
CA MET A 81 12.24 17.63 -5.56
C MET A 81 12.94 16.69 -4.56
N ILE A 82 12.26 15.60 -4.19
CA ILE A 82 12.85 14.57 -3.31
C ILE A 82 14.08 13.94 -3.95
N ASN A 83 14.03 13.65 -5.25
CA ASN A 83 15.17 13.07 -5.98
C ASN A 83 16.39 14.00 -5.94
N SER A 84 16.20 15.30 -6.16
CA SER A 84 17.28 16.29 -6.09
C SER A 84 17.93 16.36 -4.71
N TYR A 85 17.14 16.20 -3.64
CA TYR A 85 17.65 16.10 -2.28
C TYR A 85 18.44 14.80 -2.04
N LEU A 86 17.89 13.65 -2.46
CA LEU A 86 18.54 12.35 -2.27
C LEU A 86 19.87 12.23 -3.04
N SER A 87 19.95 12.80 -4.24
CA SER A 87 21.16 12.86 -5.06
C SER A 87 22.17 13.95 -4.63
N ASN A 88 21.97 14.58 -3.47
CA ASN A 88 22.82 15.67 -2.97
C ASN A 88 22.90 16.91 -3.88
N SER A 89 21.96 17.06 -4.82
CA SER A 89 21.93 18.21 -5.74
C SER A 89 21.29 19.44 -5.11
N THR A 90 20.50 19.29 -4.06
CA THR A 90 19.80 20.38 -3.35
C THR A 90 19.74 20.09 -1.85
N GLU A 91 19.94 21.13 -1.04
CA GLU A 91 19.68 21.08 0.39
C GLU A 91 18.22 21.48 0.68
N ILE A 92 17.53 20.70 1.53
CA ILE A 92 16.18 20.97 2.01
C ILE A 92 16.18 20.75 3.51
N ASP A 93 15.52 21.62 4.27
CA ASP A 93 15.34 21.47 5.70
C ASP A 93 14.73 20.10 6.07
N ASP A 94 15.14 19.53 7.19
CA ASP A 94 14.76 18.18 7.60
C ASP A 94 13.25 18.02 7.80
N GLY A 95 12.56 19.02 8.33
CA GLY A 95 11.11 19.01 8.44
C GLY A 95 10.42 19.11 7.08
N CYS A 96 10.93 20.00 6.21
CA CYS A 96 10.39 20.18 4.88
C CYS A 96 10.52 18.91 4.03
N ILE A 97 11.68 18.27 4.03
CA ILE A 97 11.87 17.04 3.24
C ILE A 97 11.01 15.89 3.76
N HIS A 98 10.82 15.76 5.09
CA HIS A 98 9.89 14.78 5.65
C HIS A 98 8.46 14.98 5.16
N LEU A 99 7.98 16.22 5.18
CA LEU A 99 6.65 16.58 4.68
C LEU A 99 6.52 16.34 3.15
N LEU A 100 7.57 16.55 2.36
CA LEU A 100 7.57 16.22 0.94
C LEU A 100 7.47 14.70 0.71
N PHE A 101 8.17 13.87 1.48
CA PHE A 101 8.01 12.42 1.40
C PHE A 101 6.57 11.99 1.76
N SER A 102 5.94 12.62 2.75
CA SER A 102 4.55 12.37 3.08
C SER A 102 3.62 12.82 1.94
N ALA A 103 3.77 14.04 1.43
CA ALA A 103 2.99 14.56 0.32
C ALA A 103 3.06 13.67 -0.92
N ASN A 104 4.23 13.09 -1.22
CA ASN A 104 4.42 12.14 -2.32
C ASN A 104 3.63 10.83 -2.12
N ARG A 105 3.39 10.40 -0.88
CA ARG A 105 2.47 9.29 -0.57
C ARG A 105 1.01 9.71 -0.69
N TRP A 106 0.66 10.89 -0.18
CA TRP A 106 -0.69 11.41 -0.22
C TRP A 106 -1.21 11.64 -1.64
N GLU A 107 -0.38 12.15 -2.56
CA GLU A 107 -0.79 12.36 -3.96
C GLU A 107 -1.17 11.05 -4.66
N LYS A 108 -0.66 9.90 -4.19
CA LYS A 108 -0.97 8.57 -4.74
C LYS A 108 -2.12 7.84 -4.03
N LYS A 109 -2.60 8.34 -2.89
CA LYS A 109 -3.61 7.65 -2.08
C LYS A 109 -4.87 7.30 -2.87
N LYS A 110 -5.42 8.24 -3.63
CA LYS A 110 -6.63 8.01 -4.42
C LYS A 110 -6.44 6.94 -5.51
N GLU A 111 -5.30 6.94 -6.18
CA GLU A 111 -4.92 5.92 -7.15
C GLU A 111 -4.82 4.54 -6.50
N MET A 112 -4.20 4.46 -5.32
CA MET A 112 -4.10 3.23 -4.55
C MET A 112 -5.48 2.69 -4.14
N GLU A 113 -6.36 3.56 -3.61
CA GLU A 113 -7.73 3.19 -3.23
C GLU A 113 -8.50 2.61 -4.41
N GLN A 114 -8.42 3.26 -5.57
CA GLN A 114 -9.08 2.81 -6.79
C GLN A 114 -8.60 1.43 -7.22
N ARG A 115 -7.28 1.23 -7.38
CA ARG A 115 -6.70 -0.04 -7.82
C ARG A 115 -7.03 -1.19 -6.87
N LEU A 116 -6.96 -0.93 -5.54
CA LEU A 116 -7.33 -1.93 -4.54
C LEU A 116 -8.81 -2.29 -4.62
N SER A 117 -9.70 -1.32 -4.82
CA SER A 117 -11.15 -1.58 -4.97
C SER A 117 -11.48 -2.36 -6.23
N GLU A 118 -10.69 -2.21 -7.29
CA GLU A 118 -10.79 -2.97 -8.54
C GLU A 118 -10.22 -4.40 -8.45
N GLY A 119 -9.73 -4.81 -7.27
CA GLY A 119 -9.19 -6.14 -7.04
C GLY A 119 -7.69 -6.28 -7.34
N THR A 120 -6.99 -5.19 -7.71
CA THR A 120 -5.55 -5.22 -7.97
C THR A 120 -4.75 -5.22 -6.67
N THR A 121 -3.89 -6.21 -6.45
CA THR A 121 -2.94 -6.23 -5.35
C THR A 121 -1.82 -5.22 -5.59
N LEU A 122 -1.52 -4.40 -4.59
CA LEU A 122 -0.41 -3.46 -4.64
C LEU A 122 0.77 -4.01 -3.84
N ILE A 123 1.89 -4.24 -4.52
CA ILE A 123 3.20 -4.52 -3.92
C ILE A 123 3.96 -3.20 -3.90
N VAL A 124 4.27 -2.72 -2.70
CA VAL A 124 4.81 -1.37 -2.49
C VAL A 124 6.24 -1.44 -1.96
N ASP A 125 7.19 -0.89 -2.70
CA ASP A 125 8.59 -0.74 -2.30
C ASP A 125 8.74 0.53 -1.47
N ARG A 126 8.86 0.40 -0.15
CA ARG A 126 8.85 1.45 0.88
C ARG A 126 7.50 2.18 1.00
N TYR A 127 7.22 2.66 2.20
CA TYR A 127 6.00 3.42 2.48
C TYR A 127 6.23 4.40 3.64
N ALA A 128 5.19 4.66 4.43
CA ALA A 128 5.23 5.59 5.56
C ALA A 128 6.25 5.18 6.65
N PHE A 129 6.48 3.88 6.85
CA PHE A 129 7.43 3.38 7.84
C PHE A 129 8.87 3.80 7.52
N SER A 130 9.29 3.74 6.24
CA SER A 130 10.55 4.33 5.79
C SER A 130 10.61 5.83 6.09
N GLY A 131 9.53 6.58 5.84
CA GLY A 131 9.46 8.01 6.13
C GLY A 131 9.77 8.32 7.59
N VAL A 132 9.15 7.59 8.51
CA VAL A 132 9.38 7.73 9.95
C VAL A 132 10.79 7.28 10.33
N ALA A 133 11.21 6.06 9.90
CA ALA A 133 12.51 5.51 10.31
C ALA A 133 13.70 6.38 9.86
N PHE A 134 13.70 6.83 8.61
CA PHE A 134 14.79 7.65 8.06
C PHE A 134 14.81 9.06 8.65
N THR A 135 13.67 9.63 9.02
CA THR A 135 13.65 10.95 9.66
C THR A 135 14.03 10.86 11.14
N ALA A 136 13.48 9.91 11.88
CA ALA A 136 13.84 9.70 13.29
C ALA A 136 15.34 9.40 13.47
N ALA A 137 15.95 8.65 12.52
CA ALA A 137 17.38 8.32 12.53
C ALA A 137 18.30 9.56 12.42
N LYS A 138 17.78 10.71 11.95
CA LYS A 138 18.54 11.97 11.93
C LYS A 138 18.77 12.55 13.33
N GLY A 139 17.90 12.23 14.29
CA GLY A 139 18.01 12.71 15.66
C GLY A 139 17.76 14.21 15.82
N VAL A 140 16.95 14.81 14.95
CA VAL A 140 16.63 16.25 15.01
C VAL A 140 15.69 16.52 16.17
N GLN A 141 16.03 17.50 16.99
CA GLN A 141 15.21 17.89 18.14
C GLN A 141 13.79 18.30 17.70
N GLY A 142 12.76 17.76 18.36
CA GLY A 142 11.36 18.03 18.07
C GLY A 142 10.78 17.20 16.92
N MET A 143 11.59 16.35 16.26
CA MET A 143 11.15 15.44 15.21
C MET A 143 11.21 14.00 15.69
N ASP A 144 10.53 13.70 16.78
CA ASP A 144 10.38 12.35 17.31
C ASP A 144 9.46 11.48 16.42
N ARG A 145 9.32 10.21 16.77
CA ARG A 145 8.48 9.28 15.98
C ARG A 145 7.04 9.74 15.88
N ALA A 146 6.46 10.28 16.96
CA ALA A 146 5.08 10.74 16.96
C ALA A 146 4.88 11.90 15.97
N TRP A 147 5.81 12.86 15.97
CA TRP A 147 5.82 13.94 14.99
C TRP A 147 5.94 13.41 13.56
N CYS A 148 6.87 12.47 13.34
CA CYS A 148 7.08 11.87 11.99
C CYS A 148 5.86 11.09 11.50
N MET A 149 5.13 10.41 12.38
CA MET A 149 3.91 9.67 12.03
C MET A 149 2.74 10.61 11.71
N GLY A 150 2.70 11.78 12.34
CA GLY A 150 1.55 12.69 12.30
C GLY A 150 1.09 13.08 10.89
N CYS A 151 2.02 13.33 9.98
CA CYS A 151 1.70 13.75 8.60
C CYS A 151 1.15 12.60 7.72
N ASP A 152 1.30 11.35 8.13
CA ASP A 152 0.84 10.16 7.42
C ASP A 152 -0.42 9.52 8.05
N VAL A 153 -0.95 10.09 9.13
CA VAL A 153 -2.20 9.64 9.76
C VAL A 153 -3.34 9.69 8.75
N GLY A 154 -4.02 8.54 8.54
CA GLY A 154 -5.12 8.44 7.58
C GLY A 154 -4.73 8.02 6.15
N LEU A 155 -3.44 7.80 5.86
CA LEU A 155 -3.03 7.02 4.69
C LEU A 155 -3.60 5.60 4.76
N LEU A 156 -3.52 4.84 3.69
CA LEU A 156 -3.96 3.44 3.69
C LEU A 156 -3.08 2.60 4.61
N ALA A 157 -3.70 1.85 5.52
CA ALA A 157 -2.99 0.85 6.31
C ALA A 157 -2.72 -0.38 5.44
N PRO A 158 -1.47 -0.90 5.38
CA PRO A 158 -1.18 -2.12 4.66
C PRO A 158 -1.85 -3.34 5.32
N ASP A 159 -2.24 -4.32 4.50
CA ASP A 159 -2.67 -5.63 4.98
C ASP A 159 -1.52 -6.41 5.62
N ALA A 160 -0.30 -6.16 5.15
CA ALA A 160 0.92 -6.63 5.79
C ALA A 160 2.13 -5.75 5.43
N VAL A 161 3.05 -5.64 6.38
CA VAL A 161 4.41 -5.15 6.19
C VAL A 161 5.36 -6.34 6.20
N LEU A 162 6.10 -6.53 5.12
CA LEU A 162 7.16 -7.53 5.01
C LEU A 162 8.51 -6.80 5.14
N PHE A 163 9.12 -6.92 6.31
CA PHE A 163 10.38 -6.26 6.62
C PHE A 163 11.57 -7.15 6.25
N LEU A 164 12.31 -6.77 5.22
CA LEU A 164 13.52 -7.46 4.78
C LEU A 164 14.68 -7.10 5.70
N SER A 165 14.98 -7.99 6.63
CA SER A 165 16.09 -7.86 7.57
C SER A 165 17.39 -8.32 6.91
N LEU A 166 18.44 -7.51 7.04
CA LEU A 166 19.77 -7.80 6.53
C LEU A 166 20.80 -7.40 7.57
N SER A 167 21.77 -8.27 7.85
CA SER A 167 22.86 -7.93 8.76
C SER A 167 23.73 -6.79 8.21
N ALA A 168 24.42 -6.07 9.09
CA ALA A 168 25.30 -4.98 8.68
C ALA A 168 26.45 -5.50 7.79
N GLU A 169 26.98 -6.68 8.13
CA GLU A 169 28.07 -7.33 7.36
C GLU A 169 27.61 -7.71 5.96
N GLU A 170 26.38 -8.21 5.82
CA GLU A 170 25.84 -8.55 4.50
C GLU A 170 25.45 -7.34 3.68
N GLN A 171 24.94 -6.29 4.33
CA GLN A 171 24.65 -5.02 3.68
C GLN A 171 25.95 -4.41 3.06
N GLU A 172 27.08 -4.50 3.78
CA GLU A 172 28.39 -4.06 3.28
C GLU A 172 28.89 -4.90 2.11
N ARG A 173 28.74 -6.23 2.18
CA ARG A 173 29.18 -7.12 1.08
C ARG A 173 28.44 -6.89 -0.25
N ARG A 174 27.23 -6.33 -0.20
CA ARG A 174 26.43 -6.07 -1.40
C ARG A 174 26.89 -4.86 -2.22
N GLY A 175 27.96 -4.16 -1.79
CA GLY A 175 28.72 -3.18 -2.59
C GLY A 175 28.03 -1.82 -2.83
N ASP A 176 28.75 -0.89 -3.47
CA ASP A 176 28.30 0.43 -3.97
C ASP A 176 27.65 1.36 -2.93
N PHE A 177 28.23 1.46 -1.73
CA PHE A 177 27.80 2.38 -0.69
C PHE A 177 28.26 3.81 -0.99
N GLY A 178 27.37 4.80 -0.88
CA GLY A 178 27.74 6.20 -0.78
C GLY A 178 27.32 7.10 -1.94
N GLU A 179 26.50 6.62 -2.89
CA GLU A 179 25.99 7.46 -3.98
C GLU A 179 24.83 8.37 -3.53
N GLU A 180 23.93 7.88 -2.69
CA GLU A 180 22.80 8.66 -2.17
C GLU A 180 23.06 9.13 -0.72
N ARG A 181 22.38 10.22 -0.33
CA ARG A 181 22.54 10.95 0.94
C ARG A 181 22.50 10.05 2.19
N TYR A 182 21.68 9.04 2.21
CA TYR A 182 21.43 8.17 3.37
C TYR A 182 22.27 6.90 3.40
N GLU A 183 23.09 6.66 2.41
CA GLU A 183 23.93 5.46 2.29
C GLU A 183 25.22 5.58 3.13
N LYS A 184 25.06 5.84 4.44
CA LYS A 184 26.16 5.88 5.41
C LYS A 184 25.92 4.82 6.48
N ARG A 185 26.94 4.04 6.80
CA ARG A 185 26.87 2.91 7.75
C ARG A 185 26.23 3.28 9.09
N GLU A 186 26.75 4.34 9.72
CA GLU A 186 26.25 4.81 11.03
C GLU A 186 24.77 5.25 10.96
N PHE A 187 24.40 5.87 9.85
CA PHE A 187 23.03 6.29 9.63
C PHE A 187 22.09 5.09 9.44
N GLN A 188 22.52 4.09 8.66
CA GLN A 188 21.73 2.86 8.43
C GLN A 188 21.55 2.03 9.71
N ALA A 189 22.52 2.08 10.66
CA ALA A 189 22.35 1.45 11.96
C ALA A 189 21.20 2.12 12.77
N LYS A 190 21.14 3.46 12.79
CA LYS A 190 20.04 4.22 13.42
C LYS A 190 18.71 3.97 12.74
N VAL A 191 18.70 3.84 11.41
CA VAL A 191 17.49 3.51 10.64
C VAL A 191 16.96 2.13 11.04
N ARG A 192 17.85 1.14 11.24
CA ARG A 192 17.47 -0.21 11.70
C ARG A 192 16.82 -0.15 13.09
N GLU A 193 17.45 0.53 14.03
CA GLU A 193 16.90 0.76 15.39
C GLU A 193 15.52 1.44 15.33
N ALA A 194 15.34 2.43 14.46
CA ALA A 194 14.06 3.09 14.28
C ALA A 194 12.97 2.14 13.73
N PHE A 195 13.33 1.23 12.83
CA PHE A 195 12.41 0.19 12.36
C PHE A 195 12.03 -0.81 13.45
N ASP A 196 12.97 -1.21 14.31
CA ASP A 196 12.68 -2.10 15.43
C ASP A 196 11.65 -1.47 16.38
N GLY A 197 11.80 -0.19 16.71
CA GLY A 197 10.81 0.53 17.49
C GLY A 197 9.45 0.66 16.80
N LEU A 198 9.41 0.85 15.48
CA LEU A 198 8.15 0.88 14.71
C LEU A 198 7.45 -0.47 14.71
N LYS A 199 8.21 -1.58 14.60
CA LYS A 199 7.67 -2.94 14.67
C LYS A 199 6.96 -3.21 16.00
N GLU A 200 7.52 -2.75 17.12
CA GLU A 200 6.93 -2.91 18.44
C GLU A 200 5.62 -2.11 18.61
N GLU A 201 5.56 -0.93 18.03
CA GLU A 201 4.42 -0.01 18.17
C GLU A 201 3.30 -0.29 17.17
N TYR A 202 3.61 -0.84 16.00
CA TYR A 202 2.62 -1.07 14.94
C TYR A 202 1.68 -2.23 15.30
N LYS A 203 0.37 -1.95 15.28
CA LYS A 203 -0.67 -2.94 15.64
C LYS A 203 -1.15 -3.80 14.47
N GLY A 204 -0.72 -3.47 13.24
CA GLY A 204 -1.03 -4.27 12.06
C GLY A 204 -0.09 -5.47 11.89
N ARG A 205 -0.30 -6.22 10.82
CA ARG A 205 0.54 -7.39 10.49
C ARG A 205 1.93 -6.94 10.06
N TRP A 206 2.94 -7.35 10.81
CA TRP A 206 4.35 -7.12 10.52
C TRP A 206 5.11 -8.43 10.56
N GLU A 207 5.76 -8.79 9.47
CA GLU A 207 6.56 -10.01 9.37
C GLU A 207 7.99 -9.66 8.98
N THR A 208 8.94 -10.21 9.74
CA THR A 208 10.36 -10.09 9.42
C THR A 208 10.77 -11.25 8.51
N VAL A 209 11.43 -10.91 7.42
CA VAL A 209 11.97 -11.85 6.41
C VAL A 209 13.48 -11.73 6.43
N ASP A 210 14.19 -12.83 6.60
CA ASP A 210 15.64 -12.85 6.48
C ASP A 210 16.03 -12.66 5.01
N ALA A 211 16.72 -11.55 4.73
CA ALA A 211 17.19 -11.20 3.39
C ALA A 211 18.66 -11.59 3.17
N GLY A 212 19.29 -12.33 4.11
CA GLY A 212 20.68 -12.77 4.02
C GLY A 212 20.93 -13.91 3.02
N GLY A 213 19.90 -14.67 2.67
CA GLY A 213 19.96 -15.73 1.68
C GLY A 213 20.15 -15.25 0.25
N THR A 214 20.18 -16.18 -0.68
CA THR A 214 20.18 -15.91 -2.11
C THR A 214 18.89 -15.21 -2.55
N MET A 215 18.92 -14.54 -3.69
CA MET A 215 17.76 -13.83 -4.22
C MET A 215 16.54 -14.77 -4.39
N ASP A 216 16.77 -16.02 -4.76
CA ASP A 216 15.70 -16.98 -4.99
C ASP A 216 15.17 -17.60 -3.68
N GLU A 217 16.01 -17.86 -2.68
CA GLU A 217 15.57 -18.30 -1.35
C GLU A 217 14.69 -17.23 -0.69
N VAL A 218 15.11 -15.96 -0.72
CA VAL A 218 14.31 -14.85 -0.20
C VAL A 218 13.00 -14.70 -0.97
N PHE A 219 13.03 -14.92 -2.29
CA PHE A 219 11.84 -14.87 -3.12
C PHE A 219 10.82 -15.96 -2.75
N GLU A 220 11.26 -17.22 -2.54
CA GLU A 220 10.34 -18.30 -2.18
C GLU A 220 9.71 -18.10 -0.80
N ASP A 221 10.45 -17.57 0.20
CA ASP A 221 9.85 -17.19 1.50
C ASP A 221 8.80 -16.07 1.33
N LEU A 222 9.16 -14.98 0.62
CA LEU A 222 8.23 -13.88 0.35
C LEU A 222 6.98 -14.33 -0.41
N LYS A 223 7.14 -15.18 -1.41
CA LYS A 223 6.05 -15.74 -2.20
C LYS A 223 5.04 -16.51 -1.35
N GLY A 224 5.51 -17.39 -0.46
CA GLY A 224 4.62 -18.13 0.46
C GLY A 224 3.80 -17.20 1.36
N ARG A 225 4.44 -16.15 1.90
CA ARG A 225 3.76 -15.13 2.73
C ARG A 225 2.75 -14.32 1.92
N VAL A 226 3.13 -13.84 0.73
CA VAL A 226 2.26 -13.08 -0.17
C VAL A 226 1.06 -13.91 -0.59
N ASP A 227 1.23 -15.20 -0.91
CA ASP A 227 0.13 -16.11 -1.23
C ASP A 227 -0.88 -16.21 -0.08
N ALA A 228 -0.40 -16.38 1.13
CA ALA A 228 -1.25 -16.44 2.33
C ALA A 228 -2.00 -15.11 2.58
N ILE A 229 -1.37 -13.95 2.31
CA ILE A 229 -2.00 -12.63 2.46
C ILE A 229 -3.07 -12.42 1.38
N VAL A 230 -2.75 -12.74 0.12
CA VAL A 230 -3.65 -12.52 -1.02
C VAL A 230 -4.86 -13.44 -0.96
N GLN A 231 -4.71 -14.68 -0.49
CA GLN A 231 -5.80 -15.66 -0.32
C GLN A 231 -6.62 -15.42 0.94
N GLY A 232 -6.07 -14.74 1.93
CA GLY A 232 -6.73 -14.46 3.20
C GLY A 232 -7.95 -13.55 3.06
N HIS A 233 -8.84 -13.62 4.07
CA HIS A 233 -9.97 -12.70 4.15
C HIS A 233 -9.50 -11.26 4.37
N LYS A 234 -10.02 -10.33 3.57
CA LYS A 234 -9.69 -8.91 3.66
C LYS A 234 -10.91 -8.13 4.13
N GLY A 235 -10.76 -7.45 5.26
CA GLY A 235 -11.70 -6.44 5.70
C GLY A 235 -11.66 -5.18 4.82
N PRO A 236 -12.38 -4.13 5.18
CA PRO A 236 -12.30 -2.83 4.52
C PRO A 236 -10.87 -2.27 4.58
N LEU A 237 -10.56 -1.31 3.69
CA LEU A 237 -9.28 -0.60 3.72
C LEU A 237 -9.12 0.16 5.05
N GLY A 238 -8.15 -0.25 5.83
CA GLY A 238 -7.77 0.43 7.08
C GLY A 238 -7.11 1.80 6.83
N ARG A 239 -7.00 2.57 7.91
CA ARG A 239 -6.27 3.84 7.91
C ARG A 239 -5.06 3.73 8.81
N LEU A 240 -3.92 4.12 8.26
CA LEU A 240 -2.64 4.07 8.97
C LEU A 240 -2.66 5.06 10.15
N TRP A 241 -2.26 4.58 11.32
CA TRP A 241 -2.11 5.34 12.57
C TRP A 241 -3.35 6.13 13.02
N SER A 242 -4.51 5.85 12.45
CA SER A 242 -5.79 6.39 12.96
C SER A 242 -6.15 5.69 14.28
N MET A 243 -6.61 6.47 15.24
CA MET A 243 -7.15 5.99 16.52
C MET A 243 -8.54 5.38 16.32
#